data_d6dbbaf5d827214735eefdeb45f0d276
#
_entry.id   d6dbbaf5d827214735eefdeb45f0d276
#
_cell.length_a   1.000
_cell.length_b   1.000
_cell.length_c   1.000
_cell.angle_alpha   90.00
_cell.angle_beta   90.00
_cell.angle_gamma   90.00
#
_symmetry.space_group_name_H-M   'P 1'
#
loop_
_entity.id
_entity.type
_entity.pdbx_description
1 polymer ?
#
loop_
_entity_poly.entity_id
_entity_poly.type
_entity_poly.pdbx_seq_one_letter_code
_entity_poly.pdbx_strand_id
1 'polypeptide(L)'
;MVGGMGQEQFGTENGGSGVNDQTDWEDFPRRIKGEVFERLSKVIDPELGRSITDLGMITDIVVVPRRDTTEADYDVTVRVELTIKGCPLSQTITNQINGAVSSYPRARLHSRIDVASMSKEKLNNLVADLKAARRSNPFTKPGIKTRIFAIASGKGGVGKSSVTVNLAATLAALGYDTAAIDADIYGFSLPNLFGVDTQPTNLNGMLMPVTAWGVKLISIGMFAGSDRAILWRGPRLQRSLEQFLSDVWWGDPDVLLLDLAPGTGDMALSVAQALPNSELVVVTTPQPSASDVAVRSGLVALQVPTRVRGVVENMSWYDHQDEHLEIFGSGGGQRVSDQLTEALGYQVPLLAQLPLQPEVRTVGESGRPAVLKPDGSLDDSDLARRFVDLARTLMSATS
;
A
#
# COMPACT_ATOMS: atom_id res chain seq x y z
N MET A 1 11.31 -20.68 -95.29
CA MET A 1 11.09 -22.15 -95.22
C MET A 1 10.48 -22.37 -93.83
N VAL A 2 9.20 -22.56 -93.82
CA VAL A 2 8.48 -23.77 -93.49
C VAL A 2 8.79 -24.18 -92.01
N GLY A 3 7.94 -24.21 -91.13
CA GLY A 3 6.56 -24.59 -90.91
C GLY A 3 6.50 -25.07 -89.47
N GLY A 4 5.45 -24.98 -88.84
CA GLY A 4 4.59 -25.99 -88.36
C GLY A 4 3.90 -25.62 -87.02
N MET A 5 2.61 -25.65 -87.13
CA MET A 5 1.60 -25.51 -86.10
C MET A 5 1.67 -26.60 -85.01
N GLY A 6 1.23 -26.29 -83.81
CA GLY A 6 0.88 -27.24 -82.81
C GLY A 6 0.10 -26.55 -81.69
N GLN A 7 -1.24 -26.56 -81.80
CA GLN A 7 -2.18 -26.24 -80.71
C GLN A 7 -2.26 -27.41 -79.75
N GLU A 8 -2.17 -27.13 -78.43
CA GLU A 8 -2.78 -28.02 -77.45
C GLU A 8 -3.23 -27.16 -76.21
N GLN A 9 -4.46 -27.01 -76.03
CA GLN A 9 -5.45 -27.23 -74.99
C GLN A 9 -5.11 -26.75 -73.60
N PHE A 10 -5.97 -25.85 -73.19
CA PHE A 10 -6.20 -25.39 -71.81
C PHE A 10 -6.68 -26.56 -70.94
N GLY A 11 -5.94 -26.86 -69.88
CA GLY A 11 -6.38 -27.62 -68.72
C GLY A 11 -6.48 -26.72 -67.50
N THR A 12 -7.70 -26.34 -67.09
CA THR A 12 -8.02 -25.69 -65.84
C THR A 12 -7.95 -26.71 -64.72
N GLU A 13 -6.87 -26.73 -63.98
CA GLU A 13 -6.87 -27.38 -62.65
C GLU A 13 -7.16 -26.33 -61.56
N ASN A 14 -8.37 -26.40 -61.03
CA ASN A 14 -8.80 -25.83 -59.79
C ASN A 14 -8.11 -26.55 -58.64
N GLY A 15 -6.98 -26.04 -58.20
CA GLY A 15 -6.34 -26.42 -56.92
C GLY A 15 -6.98 -25.66 -55.79
N GLY A 16 -8.16 -26.07 -55.34
CA GLY A 16 -8.72 -25.62 -54.07
C GLY A 16 -7.82 -26.15 -52.95
N SER A 17 -7.05 -25.25 -52.33
CA SER A 17 -6.43 -25.50 -51.02
C SER A 17 -7.55 -25.54 -49.98
N GLY A 18 -8.10 -26.73 -49.77
CA GLY A 18 -8.95 -27.00 -48.61
C GLY A 18 -8.14 -26.76 -47.34
N VAL A 19 -8.31 -25.62 -46.75
CA VAL A 19 -7.94 -25.40 -45.37
C VAL A 19 -8.72 -26.43 -44.57
N ASN A 20 -8.00 -27.28 -43.84
CA ASN A 20 -8.52 -28.40 -43.09
C ASN A 20 -9.26 -27.84 -41.87
N ASP A 21 -10.52 -27.48 -42.04
CA ASP A 21 -11.40 -26.79 -41.08
C ASP A 21 -11.75 -27.67 -39.87
N GLN A 22 -11.38 -28.94 -39.86
CA GLN A 22 -11.66 -29.89 -38.78
C GLN A 22 -10.59 -29.92 -37.67
N THR A 23 -9.34 -29.55 -37.95
CA THR A 23 -8.25 -29.51 -36.95
C THR A 23 -8.26 -28.27 -36.10
N ASP A 24 -8.91 -27.19 -36.53
CA ASP A 24 -8.92 -25.90 -35.81
C ASP A 24 -9.90 -25.90 -34.61
N TRP A 25 -10.94 -26.74 -34.63
CA TRP A 25 -11.94 -26.79 -33.56
C TRP A 25 -11.52 -27.62 -32.33
N GLU A 26 -10.69 -28.64 -32.52
CA GLU A 26 -10.19 -29.45 -31.40
C GLU A 26 -9.11 -28.70 -30.58
N ASP A 27 -8.35 -27.82 -31.23
CA ASP A 27 -7.31 -27.01 -30.58
C ASP A 27 -7.85 -25.70 -29.94
N PHE A 28 -9.05 -25.27 -30.33
CA PHE A 28 -9.62 -23.99 -29.86
C PHE A 28 -9.82 -23.91 -28.34
N PRO A 29 -10.34 -24.94 -27.63
CA PRO A 29 -10.40 -24.94 -26.17
C PRO A 29 -9.03 -24.86 -25.49
N ARG A 30 -8.00 -25.51 -26.08
CA ARG A 30 -6.63 -25.46 -25.58
C ARG A 30 -6.04 -24.04 -25.73
N ARG A 31 -6.33 -23.39 -26.83
CA ARG A 31 -5.92 -22.01 -27.10
C ARG A 31 -6.62 -21.01 -26.19
N ILE A 32 -7.93 -21.15 -25.97
CA ILE A 32 -8.67 -20.36 -24.96
C ILE A 32 -8.05 -20.54 -23.58
N LYS A 33 -7.74 -21.78 -23.16
CA LYS A 33 -7.09 -22.06 -21.86
C LYS A 33 -5.78 -21.28 -21.71
N GLY A 34 -4.92 -21.25 -22.73
CA GLY A 34 -3.65 -20.50 -22.72
C GLY A 34 -3.87 -18.99 -22.63
N GLU A 35 -4.75 -18.45 -23.48
CA GLU A 35 -5.03 -17.01 -23.50
C GLU A 35 -5.76 -16.53 -22.23
N VAL A 36 -6.61 -17.35 -21.63
CA VAL A 36 -7.21 -17.08 -20.31
C VAL A 36 -6.13 -17.07 -19.24
N PHE A 37 -5.19 -18.03 -19.22
CA PHE A 37 -4.10 -18.04 -18.28
C PHE A 37 -3.22 -16.76 -18.38
N GLU A 38 -2.92 -16.31 -19.59
CA GLU A 38 -2.21 -15.04 -19.82
C GLU A 38 -2.99 -13.83 -19.29
N ARG A 39 -4.31 -13.83 -19.39
CA ARG A 39 -5.15 -12.77 -18.81
C ARG A 39 -5.17 -12.81 -17.29
N LEU A 40 -5.19 -14.01 -16.72
CA LEU A 40 -5.12 -14.19 -15.27
C LEU A 40 -3.76 -13.79 -14.70
N SER A 41 -2.69 -13.76 -15.49
CA SER A 41 -1.39 -13.24 -15.03
C SER A 41 -1.41 -11.73 -14.73
N LYS A 42 -2.42 -11.00 -15.20
CA LYS A 42 -2.64 -9.59 -14.89
C LYS A 42 -3.51 -9.36 -13.64
N VAL A 43 -4.12 -10.41 -13.12
CA VAL A 43 -4.88 -10.35 -11.87
C VAL A 43 -3.88 -10.39 -10.72
N ILE A 44 -3.87 -9.33 -9.94
CA ILE A 44 -2.93 -9.16 -8.83
C ILE A 44 -3.65 -9.49 -7.52
N ASP A 45 -3.05 -10.35 -6.71
CA ASP A 45 -3.49 -10.56 -5.34
C ASP A 45 -3.25 -9.28 -4.52
N PRO A 46 -4.30 -8.66 -3.94
CA PRO A 46 -4.16 -7.36 -3.29
C PRO A 46 -3.37 -7.42 -1.98
N GLU A 47 -3.26 -8.60 -1.33
CA GLU A 47 -2.45 -8.77 -0.12
C GLU A 47 -0.98 -8.98 -0.46
N LEU A 48 -0.70 -9.83 -1.45
CA LEU A 48 0.66 -10.21 -1.81
C LEU A 48 1.28 -9.27 -2.85
N GLY A 49 0.49 -8.46 -3.56
CA GLY A 49 0.95 -7.52 -4.58
C GLY A 49 1.61 -8.20 -5.79
N ARG A 50 1.32 -9.50 -6.02
CA ARG A 50 1.85 -10.31 -7.11
C ARG A 50 0.73 -10.99 -7.89
N SER A 51 1.01 -11.37 -9.11
CA SER A 51 0.06 -12.08 -9.96
C SER A 51 -0.38 -13.40 -9.30
N ILE A 52 -1.69 -13.70 -9.36
CA ILE A 52 -2.24 -14.97 -8.86
C ILE A 52 -1.65 -16.20 -9.60
N THR A 53 -1.16 -16.02 -10.83
CA THR A 53 -0.46 -17.08 -11.56
C THR A 53 0.96 -17.29 -11.05
N ASP A 54 1.71 -16.20 -10.75
CA ASP A 54 3.06 -16.27 -10.18
C ASP A 54 3.06 -16.83 -8.75
N LEU A 55 1.97 -16.61 -8.02
CA LEU A 55 1.75 -17.18 -6.69
C LEU A 55 1.31 -18.65 -6.73
N GLY A 56 1.14 -19.21 -7.94
CA GLY A 56 0.67 -20.57 -8.12
C GLY A 56 -0.76 -20.81 -7.62
N MET A 57 -1.57 -19.76 -7.53
CA MET A 57 -2.95 -19.86 -7.05
C MET A 57 -3.87 -20.55 -8.05
N ILE A 58 -3.58 -20.45 -9.36
CA ILE A 58 -4.36 -21.11 -10.40
C ILE A 58 -3.92 -22.56 -10.51
N THR A 59 -4.83 -23.50 -10.21
CA THR A 59 -4.54 -24.93 -10.24
C THR A 59 -5.01 -25.59 -11.52
N ASP A 60 -6.14 -25.13 -12.07
CA ASP A 60 -6.67 -25.65 -13.33
C ASP A 60 -7.58 -24.63 -14.01
N ILE A 61 -7.65 -24.72 -15.35
CA ILE A 61 -8.60 -24.02 -16.19
C ILE A 61 -9.22 -25.07 -17.12
N VAL A 62 -10.53 -25.29 -16.99
CA VAL A 62 -11.29 -26.21 -17.81
C VAL A 62 -12.18 -25.41 -18.75
N VAL A 63 -12.06 -25.67 -20.04
CA VAL A 63 -12.85 -25.01 -21.11
C VAL A 63 -13.70 -26.07 -21.78
N VAL A 64 -15.03 -25.88 -21.77
CA VAL A 64 -16.00 -26.81 -22.37
C VAL A 64 -16.90 -26.06 -23.34
N PRO A 65 -17.03 -26.51 -24.59
CA PRO A 65 -17.93 -25.90 -25.57
C PRO A 65 -19.40 -26.12 -25.13
N ARG A 66 -20.23 -25.11 -25.28
CA ARG A 66 -21.69 -25.20 -25.08
C ARG A 66 -22.34 -25.78 -26.35
N ARG A 67 -23.16 -26.82 -26.16
CA ARG A 67 -23.66 -27.63 -27.30
C ARG A 67 -24.85 -27.00 -28.05
N ASP A 68 -25.49 -25.97 -27.50
CA ASP A 68 -26.76 -25.44 -28.03
C ASP A 68 -26.64 -24.05 -28.67
N THR A 69 -25.45 -23.61 -29.02
CA THR A 69 -25.19 -22.25 -29.56
C THR A 69 -24.57 -22.34 -30.96
N THR A 70 -25.00 -21.42 -31.84
CA THR A 70 -24.42 -21.24 -33.19
C THR A 70 -23.17 -20.36 -33.22
N GLU A 71 -22.83 -19.76 -32.07
CA GLU A 71 -21.67 -18.89 -31.87
C GLU A 71 -20.59 -19.60 -31.02
N ALA A 72 -19.37 -19.11 -31.09
CA ALA A 72 -18.26 -19.59 -30.26
C ALA A 72 -18.54 -19.26 -28.76
N ASP A 73 -19.16 -20.19 -28.05
CA ASP A 73 -19.65 -20.06 -26.67
C ASP A 73 -19.11 -21.19 -25.79
N TYR A 74 -18.46 -20.85 -24.67
CA TYR A 74 -17.76 -21.81 -23.81
C TYR A 74 -18.01 -21.56 -22.34
N ASP A 75 -18.18 -22.64 -21.58
CA ASP A 75 -18.09 -22.63 -20.13
C ASP A 75 -16.62 -22.75 -19.71
N VAL A 76 -16.15 -21.81 -18.91
CA VAL A 76 -14.77 -21.76 -18.40
C VAL A 76 -14.79 -21.89 -16.89
N THR A 77 -14.29 -22.99 -16.37
CA THR A 77 -14.13 -23.20 -14.93
C THR A 77 -12.67 -22.91 -14.54
N VAL A 78 -12.45 -21.90 -13.70
CA VAL A 78 -11.16 -21.57 -13.12
C VAL A 78 -11.10 -22.06 -11.68
N ARG A 79 -10.15 -22.97 -11.39
CA ARG A 79 -9.88 -23.44 -10.04
C ARG A 79 -8.78 -22.62 -9.41
N VAL A 80 -9.10 -21.95 -8.29
CA VAL A 80 -8.20 -21.05 -7.57
C VAL A 80 -8.02 -21.52 -6.14
N GLU A 81 -6.77 -21.56 -5.66
CA GLU A 81 -6.44 -21.83 -4.26
C GLU A 81 -5.92 -20.57 -3.60
N LEU A 82 -6.63 -20.09 -2.57
CA LEU A 82 -6.23 -18.92 -1.79
C LEU A 82 -5.37 -19.32 -0.59
N THR A 83 -4.56 -18.39 -0.11
CA THR A 83 -3.63 -18.59 1.01
C THR A 83 -4.34 -18.87 2.34
N ILE A 84 -5.53 -18.29 2.55
CA ILE A 84 -6.27 -18.35 3.81
C ILE A 84 -7.71 -18.82 3.55
N LYS A 85 -8.19 -19.72 4.40
CA LYS A 85 -9.60 -20.11 4.40
C LYS A 85 -10.47 -18.94 4.88
N GLY A 86 -11.41 -18.48 4.03
CA GLY A 86 -12.28 -17.34 4.37
C GLY A 86 -11.58 -15.97 4.21
N CYS A 87 -10.60 -15.86 3.31
CA CYS A 87 -9.95 -14.58 2.97
C CYS A 87 -11.02 -13.50 2.71
N PRO A 88 -10.97 -12.36 3.40
CA PRO A 88 -11.92 -11.24 3.20
C PRO A 88 -11.90 -10.72 1.75
N LEU A 89 -10.78 -10.89 1.05
CA LEU A 89 -10.59 -10.44 -0.33
C LEU A 89 -10.94 -11.51 -1.38
N SER A 90 -11.44 -12.68 -0.94
CA SER A 90 -11.83 -13.76 -1.87
C SER A 90 -12.83 -13.29 -2.93
N GLN A 91 -13.78 -12.42 -2.54
CA GLN A 91 -14.75 -11.86 -3.47
C GLN A 91 -14.11 -10.92 -4.48
N THR A 92 -13.15 -10.10 -4.05
CA THR A 92 -12.40 -9.18 -4.91
C THR A 92 -11.61 -9.94 -5.96
N ILE A 93 -10.87 -10.97 -5.55
CA ILE A 93 -10.11 -11.84 -6.48
C ILE A 93 -11.06 -12.54 -7.44
N THR A 94 -12.17 -13.10 -6.94
CA THR A 94 -13.19 -13.74 -7.80
C THR A 94 -13.77 -12.78 -8.84
N ASN A 95 -14.08 -11.56 -8.46
CA ASN A 95 -14.59 -10.54 -9.38
C ASN A 95 -13.55 -10.15 -10.44
N GLN A 96 -12.28 -10.02 -10.07
CA GLN A 96 -11.18 -9.75 -11.01
C GLN A 96 -10.98 -10.90 -12.00
N ILE A 97 -11.02 -12.16 -11.52
CA ILE A 97 -10.95 -13.35 -12.39
C ILE A 97 -12.12 -13.37 -13.38
N ASN A 98 -13.36 -13.15 -12.87
CA ASN A 98 -14.55 -13.07 -13.73
C ASN A 98 -14.41 -11.99 -14.81
N GLY A 99 -13.94 -10.80 -14.44
CA GLY A 99 -13.68 -9.72 -15.40
C GLY A 99 -12.64 -10.08 -16.45
N ALA A 100 -11.55 -10.73 -16.04
CA ALA A 100 -10.49 -11.16 -16.95
C ALA A 100 -10.95 -12.23 -17.95
N VAL A 101 -11.81 -13.18 -17.51
CA VAL A 101 -12.39 -14.21 -18.37
C VAL A 101 -13.45 -13.63 -19.30
N SER A 102 -14.41 -12.85 -18.77
CA SER A 102 -15.54 -12.31 -19.53
C SER A 102 -15.12 -11.29 -20.59
N SER A 103 -13.96 -10.65 -20.43
CA SER A 103 -13.40 -9.70 -21.42
C SER A 103 -12.70 -10.38 -22.61
N TYR A 104 -12.84 -11.69 -22.79
CA TYR A 104 -12.23 -12.41 -23.91
C TYR A 104 -12.86 -12.00 -25.24
N PRO A 105 -12.07 -11.57 -26.26
CA PRO A 105 -12.62 -10.88 -27.43
C PRO A 105 -13.11 -11.82 -28.55
N ARG A 106 -12.72 -13.12 -28.56
CA ARG A 106 -12.91 -14.02 -29.71
C ARG A 106 -14.04 -15.04 -29.51
N ALA A 107 -14.57 -15.15 -28.28
CA ALA A 107 -15.64 -16.07 -27.95
C ALA A 107 -16.38 -15.55 -26.72
N ARG A 108 -17.59 -15.98 -26.52
CA ARG A 108 -18.34 -15.72 -25.31
C ARG A 108 -17.95 -16.74 -24.25
N LEU A 109 -17.39 -16.27 -23.14
CA LEU A 109 -16.95 -17.12 -22.04
C LEU A 109 -17.85 -16.93 -20.82
N HIS A 110 -18.42 -18.03 -20.33
CA HIS A 110 -19.18 -18.09 -19.09
C HIS A 110 -18.25 -18.62 -17.99
N SER A 111 -17.83 -17.73 -17.10
CA SER A 111 -16.89 -18.10 -16.06
C SER A 111 -17.58 -18.70 -14.84
N ARG A 112 -17.00 -19.76 -14.31
CA ARG A 112 -17.26 -20.34 -13.01
C ARG A 112 -15.95 -20.40 -12.23
N ILE A 113 -15.93 -19.84 -11.02
CA ILE A 113 -14.74 -19.81 -10.20
C ILE A 113 -14.93 -20.76 -9.03
N ASP A 114 -14.12 -21.81 -8.98
CA ASP A 114 -14.08 -22.76 -7.87
C ASP A 114 -12.95 -22.37 -6.94
N VAL A 115 -13.31 -21.84 -5.74
CA VAL A 115 -12.33 -21.34 -4.76
C VAL A 115 -12.07 -22.41 -3.69
N ALA A 116 -10.80 -22.73 -3.47
CA ALA A 116 -10.33 -23.60 -2.41
C ALA A 116 -9.23 -22.91 -1.59
N SER A 117 -8.81 -23.53 -0.49
CA SER A 117 -7.65 -23.09 0.27
C SER A 117 -6.42 -23.91 -0.13
N MET A 118 -5.25 -23.29 -0.21
CA MET A 118 -4.00 -24.01 -0.40
C MET A 118 -3.78 -25.07 0.64
N SER A 119 -3.15 -26.18 0.25
CA SER A 119 -2.64 -27.15 1.21
C SER A 119 -1.56 -26.51 2.11
N LYS A 120 -1.36 -27.07 3.31
CA LYS A 120 -0.30 -26.58 4.21
C LYS A 120 1.09 -26.64 3.57
N GLU A 121 1.37 -27.67 2.79
CA GLU A 121 2.64 -27.85 2.11
C GLU A 121 2.84 -26.76 1.04
N LYS A 122 1.85 -26.54 0.19
CA LYS A 122 1.89 -25.51 -0.87
C LYS A 122 2.04 -24.12 -0.28
N LEU A 123 1.30 -23.81 0.80
CA LEU A 123 1.43 -22.56 1.53
C LEU A 123 2.82 -22.38 2.15
N ASN A 124 3.39 -23.45 2.76
CA ASN A 124 4.74 -23.40 3.30
C ASN A 124 5.79 -23.10 2.24
N ASN A 125 5.69 -23.73 1.07
CA ASN A 125 6.59 -23.50 -0.05
C ASN A 125 6.48 -22.07 -0.57
N LEU A 126 5.26 -21.59 -0.79
CA LEU A 126 5.01 -20.19 -1.19
C LEU A 126 5.62 -19.20 -0.19
N VAL A 127 5.37 -19.39 1.11
CA VAL A 127 5.94 -18.51 2.15
C VAL A 127 7.46 -18.61 2.20
N ALA A 128 8.04 -19.79 1.99
CA ALA A 128 9.49 -19.97 1.95
C ALA A 128 10.11 -19.22 0.77
N ASP A 129 9.47 -19.26 -0.42
CA ASP A 129 9.92 -18.53 -1.62
C ASP A 129 9.81 -17.01 -1.42
N LEU A 130 8.69 -16.54 -0.86
CA LEU A 130 8.50 -15.14 -0.54
C LEU A 130 9.53 -14.63 0.49
N LYS A 131 9.82 -15.41 1.52
CA LYS A 131 10.86 -15.12 2.53
C LYS A 131 12.27 -15.18 1.95
N ALA A 132 12.56 -16.15 1.09
CA ALA A 132 13.87 -16.27 0.45
C ALA A 132 14.20 -15.05 -0.43
N ALA A 133 13.19 -14.49 -1.09
CA ALA A 133 13.30 -13.24 -1.82
C ALA A 133 13.52 -12.01 -0.89
N ARG A 134 13.29 -12.15 0.43
CA ARG A 134 13.29 -11.07 1.43
C ARG A 134 14.20 -11.34 2.64
N ARG A 135 15.35 -11.96 2.47
CA ARG A 135 16.26 -12.33 3.58
C ARG A 135 16.79 -11.19 4.47
N SER A 136 16.42 -9.94 4.19
CA SER A 136 16.85 -8.74 4.95
C SER A 136 15.76 -7.68 4.92
N ASN A 137 15.88 -6.66 5.77
CA ASN A 137 15.02 -5.47 5.74
C ASN A 137 14.90 -4.95 4.29
N PRO A 138 13.70 -4.99 3.68
CA PRO A 138 13.52 -4.61 2.28
C PRO A 138 13.84 -3.14 2.03
N PHE A 139 13.71 -2.30 3.06
CA PHE A 139 13.89 -0.85 2.99
C PHE A 139 15.36 -0.40 3.03
N THR A 140 16.31 -1.32 3.18
CA THR A 140 17.75 -1.02 3.13
C THR A 140 18.43 -1.53 1.86
N LYS A 141 17.68 -2.09 0.91
CA LYS A 141 18.22 -2.58 -0.34
C LYS A 141 18.70 -1.43 -1.23
N PRO A 142 19.85 -1.60 -1.94
CA PRO A 142 20.28 -0.62 -2.92
C PRO A 142 19.21 -0.40 -4.00
N GLY A 143 18.95 0.87 -4.34
CA GLY A 143 18.00 1.22 -5.40
C GLY A 143 16.52 1.18 -4.98
N ILE A 144 16.23 1.07 -3.67
CA ILE A 144 14.85 1.16 -3.19
C ILE A 144 14.22 2.51 -3.59
N LYS A 145 12.99 2.45 -4.06
CA LYS A 145 12.22 3.64 -4.47
C LYS A 145 11.29 4.14 -3.36
N THR A 146 11.06 3.33 -2.34
CA THR A 146 10.18 3.69 -1.21
C THR A 146 10.68 4.96 -0.53
N ARG A 147 9.83 5.98 -0.44
CA ARG A 147 10.07 7.15 0.41
C ARG A 147 9.71 6.81 1.85
N ILE A 148 10.57 7.13 2.79
CA ILE A 148 10.39 6.76 4.19
C ILE A 148 10.37 8.01 5.05
N PHE A 149 9.25 8.26 5.70
CA PHE A 149 9.07 9.42 6.57
C PHE A 149 8.81 8.99 8.02
N ALA A 150 9.69 9.39 8.91
CA ALA A 150 9.51 9.23 10.34
C ALA A 150 8.83 10.49 10.91
N ILE A 151 7.60 10.32 11.42
CA ILE A 151 6.81 11.42 11.97
C ILE A 151 7.11 11.52 13.46
N ALA A 152 7.77 12.59 13.85
CA ALA A 152 8.23 12.83 15.20
C ALA A 152 7.57 14.06 15.81
N SER A 153 7.54 14.11 17.14
CA SER A 153 7.10 15.30 17.90
C SER A 153 7.87 15.42 19.20
N GLY A 154 8.09 16.63 19.66
CA GLY A 154 8.78 16.89 20.91
C GLY A 154 8.00 16.44 22.15
N LYS A 155 6.67 16.55 22.14
CA LYS A 155 5.78 16.15 23.23
C LYS A 155 4.52 15.48 22.74
N GLY A 156 3.82 14.78 23.63
CA GLY A 156 2.50 14.21 23.37
C GLY A 156 1.42 15.30 23.24
N GLY A 157 0.32 14.98 22.57
CA GLY A 157 -0.84 15.85 22.43
C GLY A 157 -0.77 16.91 21.33
N VAL A 158 0.29 16.94 20.52
CA VAL A 158 0.39 17.85 19.35
C VAL A 158 -0.37 17.35 18.11
N GLY A 159 -1.00 16.17 18.19
CA GLY A 159 -1.75 15.57 17.08
C GLY A 159 -0.88 14.85 16.07
N LYS A 160 0.34 14.39 16.43
CA LYS A 160 1.27 13.67 15.57
C LYS A 160 0.60 12.49 14.85
N SER A 161 -0.06 11.58 15.57
CA SER A 161 -0.72 10.40 15.03
C SER A 161 -1.92 10.76 14.14
N SER A 162 -2.67 11.82 14.45
CA SER A 162 -3.72 12.35 13.57
C SER A 162 -3.13 12.88 12.26
N VAL A 163 -1.97 13.56 12.30
CA VAL A 163 -1.24 13.98 11.10
C VAL A 163 -0.79 12.77 10.30
N THR A 164 -0.21 11.75 10.96
CA THR A 164 0.25 10.51 10.32
C THR A 164 -0.90 9.79 9.60
N VAL A 165 -2.05 9.61 10.27
CA VAL A 165 -3.22 8.92 9.69
C VAL A 165 -3.78 9.65 8.49
N ASN A 166 -4.00 10.96 8.61
CA ASN A 166 -4.56 11.74 7.52
C ASN A 166 -3.60 11.87 6.34
N LEU A 167 -2.29 11.98 6.59
CA LEU A 167 -1.27 11.97 5.54
C LEU A 167 -1.21 10.61 4.82
N ALA A 168 -1.21 9.49 5.57
CA ALA A 168 -1.21 8.14 5.00
C ALA A 168 -2.45 7.90 4.12
N ALA A 169 -3.63 8.25 4.63
CA ALA A 169 -4.88 8.11 3.92
C ALA A 169 -4.93 9.00 2.65
N THR A 170 -4.38 10.21 2.73
CA THR A 170 -4.26 11.10 1.57
C THR A 170 -3.34 10.50 0.50
N LEU A 171 -2.17 9.98 0.89
CA LEU A 171 -1.24 9.35 -0.03
C LEU A 171 -1.87 8.15 -0.73
N ALA A 172 -2.57 7.28 0.02
CA ALA A 172 -3.29 6.14 -0.54
C ALA A 172 -4.40 6.58 -1.52
N ALA A 173 -5.19 7.60 -1.17
CA ALA A 173 -6.23 8.13 -2.03
C ALA A 173 -5.68 8.84 -3.29
N LEU A 174 -4.44 9.32 -3.26
CA LEU A 174 -3.72 9.83 -4.43
C LEU A 174 -3.13 8.71 -5.31
N GLY A 175 -3.27 7.44 -4.91
CA GLY A 175 -2.85 6.28 -5.69
C GLY A 175 -1.45 5.75 -5.35
N TYR A 176 -0.80 6.24 -4.29
CA TYR A 176 0.46 5.68 -3.80
C TYR A 176 0.22 4.40 -2.99
N ASP A 177 1.00 3.35 -3.24
CA ASP A 177 1.04 2.18 -2.35
C ASP A 177 1.66 2.61 -1.01
N THR A 178 0.78 2.74 0.01
CA THR A 178 1.12 3.38 1.28
C THR A 178 1.15 2.37 2.41
N ALA A 179 2.24 2.41 3.19
CA ALA A 179 2.43 1.63 4.40
C ALA A 179 2.61 2.54 5.61
N ALA A 180 2.13 2.09 6.78
CA ALA A 180 2.29 2.81 8.05
C ALA A 180 2.67 1.85 9.18
N ILE A 181 3.66 2.26 9.98
CA ILE A 181 4.07 1.58 11.22
C ILE A 181 3.77 2.49 12.40
N ASP A 182 2.95 2.00 13.33
CA ASP A 182 2.79 2.62 14.63
C ASP A 182 3.93 2.17 15.53
N ALA A 183 4.89 3.04 15.73
CA ALA A 183 6.07 2.83 16.55
C ALA A 183 5.97 3.49 17.94
N ASP A 184 4.80 4.04 18.29
CA ASP A 184 4.50 4.52 19.66
C ASP A 184 3.96 3.39 20.53
N ILE A 185 4.87 2.68 21.19
CA ILE A 185 4.53 1.47 21.95
C ILE A 185 3.66 1.75 23.18
N TYR A 186 3.81 2.91 23.78
CA TYR A 186 3.09 3.27 25.00
C TYR A 186 1.78 4.00 24.73
N GLY A 187 1.69 4.63 23.56
CA GLY A 187 0.55 5.44 23.15
C GLY A 187 0.05 5.10 21.74
N PHE A 188 0.13 3.80 21.37
CA PHE A 188 -0.32 3.36 20.05
C PHE A 188 -1.76 3.83 19.80
N SER A 189 -1.99 4.44 18.67
CA SER A 189 -3.26 5.07 18.32
C SER A 189 -3.68 4.86 16.86
N LEU A 190 -2.76 4.49 15.98
CA LEU A 190 -3.08 4.33 14.57
C LEU A 190 -4.21 3.31 14.32
N PRO A 191 -4.24 2.12 14.97
CA PRO A 191 -5.34 1.17 14.76
C PRO A 191 -6.71 1.80 15.02
N ASN A 192 -6.86 2.50 16.15
CA ASN A 192 -8.13 3.14 16.50
C ASN A 192 -8.51 4.24 15.51
N LEU A 193 -7.54 5.08 15.09
CA LEU A 193 -7.77 6.18 14.15
C LEU A 193 -8.07 5.69 12.72
N PHE A 194 -7.65 4.47 12.38
CA PHE A 194 -8.02 3.80 11.12
C PHE A 194 -9.25 2.89 11.23
N GLY A 195 -9.85 2.75 12.42
CA GLY A 195 -10.98 1.87 12.66
C GLY A 195 -10.66 0.38 12.54
N VAL A 196 -9.42 0.00 12.90
CA VAL A 196 -8.92 -1.37 12.83
C VAL A 196 -9.01 -2.03 14.19
N ASP A 197 -9.79 -3.11 14.27
CA ASP A 197 -9.95 -3.98 15.45
C ASP A 197 -9.38 -5.40 15.21
N THR A 198 -8.92 -5.67 13.99
CA THR A 198 -8.41 -6.98 13.58
C THR A 198 -6.90 -7.09 13.78
N GLN A 199 -6.45 -8.33 14.00
CA GLN A 199 -5.03 -8.63 14.12
C GLN A 199 -4.40 -8.96 12.76
N PRO A 200 -3.10 -8.68 12.57
CA PRO A 200 -2.35 -9.13 11.41
C PRO A 200 -2.35 -10.64 11.30
N THR A 201 -2.55 -11.14 10.09
CA THR A 201 -2.53 -12.58 9.84
C THR A 201 -1.10 -13.10 9.79
N ASN A 202 -0.83 -14.19 10.52
CA ASN A 202 0.47 -14.86 10.49
C ASN A 202 0.44 -16.04 9.49
N LEU A 203 1.14 -15.90 8.38
CA LEU A 203 1.36 -16.94 7.39
C LEU A 203 2.73 -17.61 7.64
N ASN A 204 2.78 -18.62 8.52
CA ASN A 204 4.00 -19.39 8.83
C ASN A 204 5.21 -18.48 9.16
N GLY A 205 4.99 -17.49 10.02
CA GLY A 205 6.00 -16.54 10.47
C GLY A 205 6.22 -15.34 9.53
N MET A 206 5.43 -15.18 8.47
CA MET A 206 5.29 -13.96 7.71
C MET A 206 4.01 -13.24 8.16
N LEU A 207 4.12 -11.99 8.56
CA LEU A 207 3.00 -11.19 9.02
C LEU A 207 2.39 -10.44 7.82
N MET A 208 1.10 -10.60 7.61
CA MET A 208 0.35 -9.79 6.65
C MET A 208 -0.16 -8.54 7.35
N PRO A 209 0.18 -7.33 6.88
CA PRO A 209 -0.33 -6.10 7.48
C PRO A 209 -1.85 -6.02 7.32
N VAL A 210 -2.51 -5.32 8.22
CA VAL A 210 -3.93 -5.00 8.05
C VAL A 210 -4.07 -3.85 7.08
N THR A 211 -5.00 -3.94 6.15
CA THR A 211 -5.27 -2.83 5.20
C THR A 211 -6.54 -2.09 5.62
N ALA A 212 -6.42 -0.80 5.84
CA ALA A 212 -7.55 0.09 6.10
C ALA A 212 -7.40 1.37 5.29
N TRP A 213 -8.47 1.82 4.64
CA TRP A 213 -8.48 3.03 3.81
C TRP A 213 -7.36 3.07 2.75
N GLY A 214 -6.98 1.91 2.21
CA GLY A 214 -5.89 1.78 1.24
C GLY A 214 -4.48 1.80 1.85
N VAL A 215 -4.35 1.89 3.18
CA VAL A 215 -3.07 1.91 3.91
C VAL A 215 -2.78 0.56 4.52
N LYS A 216 -1.60 0.00 4.27
CA LYS A 216 -1.07 -1.20 4.94
C LYS A 216 -0.55 -0.81 6.32
N LEU A 217 -1.14 -1.32 7.38
CA LEU A 217 -0.89 -0.90 8.76
C LEU A 217 -0.34 -2.05 9.62
N ILE A 218 0.68 -1.74 10.40
CA ILE A 218 1.14 -2.55 11.54
C ILE A 218 1.28 -1.64 12.77
N SER A 219 0.81 -2.12 13.90
CA SER A 219 1.01 -1.50 15.20
C SER A 219 1.35 -2.55 16.24
N ILE A 220 2.18 -2.19 17.20
CA ILE A 220 2.45 -3.07 18.35
C ILE A 220 1.19 -3.33 19.17
N GLY A 221 0.26 -2.37 19.19
CA GLY A 221 -1.04 -2.49 19.83
C GLY A 221 -1.89 -3.65 19.29
N MET A 222 -1.70 -4.05 18.04
CA MET A 222 -2.42 -5.18 17.44
C MET A 222 -2.03 -6.53 18.03
N PHE A 223 -0.87 -6.62 18.70
CA PHE A 223 -0.35 -7.85 19.35
C PHE A 223 -0.50 -7.81 20.87
N ALA A 224 -0.81 -6.64 21.44
CA ALA A 224 -1.10 -6.48 22.85
C ALA A 224 -2.57 -6.90 23.07
N GLY A 225 -2.81 -8.06 23.67
CA GLY A 225 -4.16 -8.41 24.15
C GLY A 225 -4.63 -7.34 25.15
N SER A 226 -5.93 -7.05 25.19
CA SER A 226 -6.60 -5.96 25.90
C SER A 226 -6.29 -5.83 27.40
N ASP A 227 -5.65 -6.82 28.03
CA ASP A 227 -5.44 -6.90 29.47
C ASP A 227 -3.97 -6.99 29.92
N ARG A 228 -2.99 -6.78 29.04
CA ARG A 228 -1.58 -6.86 29.44
C ARG A 228 -0.84 -5.55 29.17
N ALA A 229 -0.55 -4.83 30.24
CA ALA A 229 0.52 -3.83 30.26
C ALA A 229 1.86 -4.55 29.97
N ILE A 230 2.24 -4.63 28.69
CA ILE A 230 3.52 -5.22 28.30
C ILE A 230 4.60 -4.18 28.59
N LEU A 231 5.41 -4.43 29.62
CA LEU A 231 6.57 -3.60 29.95
C LEU A 231 7.66 -3.84 28.89
N TRP A 232 7.65 -3.02 27.85
CA TRP A 232 8.68 -3.00 26.81
C TRP A 232 9.85 -2.11 27.28
N ARG A 233 11.05 -2.67 27.39
CA ARG A 233 12.28 -1.89 27.65
C ARG A 233 13.04 -1.69 26.33
N GLY A 234 13.84 -0.63 26.21
CA GLY A 234 14.54 -0.20 24.97
C GLY A 234 15.04 -1.29 24.03
N PRO A 235 15.76 -2.35 24.47
CA PRO A 235 16.23 -3.42 23.58
C PRO A 235 15.12 -4.26 22.93
N ARG A 236 13.93 -4.31 23.54
CA ARG A 236 12.76 -4.98 22.94
C ARG A 236 12.09 -4.12 21.89
N LEU A 237 12.14 -2.80 22.08
CA LEU A 237 11.60 -1.79 21.18
C LEU A 237 12.28 -1.87 19.81
N GLN A 238 13.60 -1.79 19.79
CA GLN A 238 14.40 -1.90 18.56
C GLN A 238 14.16 -3.24 17.86
N ARG A 239 14.13 -4.34 18.62
CA ARG A 239 13.85 -5.68 18.06
C ARG A 239 12.45 -5.77 17.43
N SER A 240 11.44 -5.13 18.03
CA SER A 240 10.09 -5.10 17.45
C SER A 240 10.05 -4.30 16.15
N LEU A 241 10.74 -3.16 16.09
CA LEU A 241 10.89 -2.40 14.85
C LEU A 241 11.58 -3.22 13.76
N GLU A 242 12.69 -3.88 14.09
CA GLU A 242 13.40 -4.75 13.16
C GLU A 242 12.50 -5.89 12.65
N GLN A 243 11.70 -6.50 13.53
CA GLN A 243 10.71 -7.50 13.14
C GLN A 243 9.62 -6.94 12.23
N PHE A 244 9.08 -5.74 12.51
CA PHE A 244 8.09 -5.11 11.64
C PHE A 244 8.67 -4.78 10.27
N LEU A 245 9.93 -4.40 10.19
CA LEU A 245 10.58 -4.13 8.93
C LEU A 245 10.90 -5.40 8.12
N SER A 246 11.23 -6.52 8.79
CA SER A 246 11.69 -7.75 8.13
C SER A 246 10.62 -8.82 7.96
N ASP A 247 9.75 -9.01 8.97
CA ASP A 247 8.81 -10.14 9.02
C ASP A 247 7.44 -9.80 8.45
N VAL A 248 7.12 -8.49 8.31
CA VAL A 248 5.87 -8.03 7.68
C VAL A 248 6.01 -8.01 6.17
N TRP A 249 5.00 -8.53 5.49
CA TRP A 249 4.90 -8.45 4.04
C TRP A 249 4.39 -7.09 3.59
N TRP A 250 5.31 -6.15 3.33
CA TRP A 250 4.95 -4.80 2.87
C TRP A 250 4.64 -4.70 1.36
N GLY A 251 5.08 -5.68 0.55
CA GLY A 251 5.20 -5.49 -0.88
C GLY A 251 6.39 -4.56 -1.19
N ASP A 252 6.27 -3.72 -2.19
CA ASP A 252 7.22 -2.67 -2.52
C ASP A 252 6.47 -1.33 -2.47
N PRO A 253 6.14 -0.80 -1.27
CA PRO A 253 5.32 0.38 -1.14
C PRO A 253 6.05 1.62 -1.70
N ASP A 254 5.30 2.57 -2.26
CA ASP A 254 5.85 3.85 -2.70
C ASP A 254 6.27 4.70 -1.50
N VAL A 255 5.53 4.57 -0.39
CA VAL A 255 5.80 5.35 0.82
C VAL A 255 5.57 4.53 2.09
N LEU A 256 6.48 4.70 3.07
CA LEU A 256 6.38 4.17 4.41
C LEU A 256 6.38 5.32 5.41
N LEU A 257 5.34 5.40 6.22
CA LEU A 257 5.24 6.33 7.34
C LEU A 257 5.49 5.59 8.65
N LEU A 258 6.29 6.18 9.54
CA LEU A 258 6.50 5.68 10.90
C LEU A 258 5.99 6.72 11.91
N ASP A 259 4.97 6.36 12.68
CA ASP A 259 4.47 7.20 13.77
C ASP A 259 5.31 6.96 15.04
N LEU A 260 6.23 7.87 15.35
CA LEU A 260 7.19 7.68 16.44
C LEU A 260 6.56 8.02 17.81
N ALA A 261 7.08 7.45 18.89
CA ALA A 261 6.79 7.92 20.23
C ALA A 261 7.22 9.40 20.38
N PRO A 262 6.46 10.20 21.14
CA PRO A 262 6.83 11.60 21.37
C PRO A 262 8.11 11.72 22.18
N GLY A 263 8.86 12.80 21.97
CA GLY A 263 10.11 13.11 22.68
C GLY A 263 11.36 12.99 21.83
N THR A 264 12.52 13.05 22.48
CA THR A 264 13.86 13.02 21.85
C THR A 264 14.52 11.63 21.96
N GLY A 265 13.71 10.60 22.14
CA GLY A 265 14.16 9.33 22.68
C GLY A 265 14.73 8.32 21.70
N ASP A 266 15.04 7.16 22.22
CA ASP A 266 15.73 6.04 21.59
C ASP A 266 15.04 5.52 20.32
N MET A 267 13.73 5.79 20.15
CA MET A 267 12.99 5.32 18.98
C MET A 267 13.42 6.04 17.69
N ALA A 268 13.58 7.36 17.73
CA ALA A 268 14.04 8.11 16.55
C ALA A 268 15.46 7.68 16.14
N LEU A 269 16.34 7.43 17.12
CA LEU A 269 17.66 6.85 16.89
C LEU A 269 17.57 5.44 16.29
N SER A 270 16.73 4.58 16.85
CA SER A 270 16.53 3.21 16.36
C SER A 270 16.00 3.18 14.92
N VAL A 271 15.05 4.07 14.59
CA VAL A 271 14.51 4.19 13.23
C VAL A 271 15.60 4.67 12.28
N ALA A 272 16.35 5.69 12.63
CA ALA A 272 17.41 6.22 11.80
C ALA A 272 18.55 5.21 11.53
N GLN A 273 18.87 4.36 12.51
CA GLN A 273 19.83 3.25 12.36
C GLN A 273 19.29 2.12 11.49
N ALA A 274 18.00 1.76 11.67
CA ALA A 274 17.36 0.70 10.89
C ALA A 274 17.00 1.12 9.46
N LEU A 275 16.79 2.42 9.23
CA LEU A 275 16.34 3.04 7.99
C LEU A 275 17.17 4.30 7.67
N PRO A 276 18.42 4.15 7.23
CA PRO A 276 19.33 5.29 7.00
C PRO A 276 18.83 6.29 5.94
N ASN A 277 17.93 5.85 5.06
CA ASN A 277 17.32 6.68 4.01
C ASN A 277 16.02 7.33 4.46
N SER A 278 15.63 7.22 5.74
CA SER A 278 14.44 7.88 6.24
C SER A 278 14.65 9.39 6.39
N GLU A 279 13.57 10.14 6.17
CA GLU A 279 13.52 11.58 6.41
C GLU A 279 12.60 11.86 7.61
N LEU A 280 13.00 12.79 8.46
CA LEU A 280 12.24 13.16 9.65
C LEU A 280 11.28 14.30 9.33
N VAL A 281 10.00 14.14 9.68
CA VAL A 281 8.99 15.20 9.66
C VAL A 281 8.64 15.55 11.10
N VAL A 282 8.87 16.78 11.51
CA VAL A 282 8.66 17.23 12.89
C VAL A 282 7.29 17.88 13.01
N VAL A 283 6.42 17.32 13.85
CA VAL A 283 5.09 17.87 14.14
C VAL A 283 5.12 18.67 15.43
N THR A 284 4.61 19.89 15.38
CA THR A 284 4.48 20.80 16.54
C THR A 284 3.13 21.50 16.55
N THR A 285 2.89 22.34 17.54
CA THR A 285 1.79 23.30 17.60
C THR A 285 2.35 24.72 17.75
N PRO A 286 1.55 25.79 17.58
CA PRO A 286 2.03 27.17 17.75
C PRO A 286 2.59 27.48 19.13
N GLN A 287 2.22 26.70 20.16
CA GLN A 287 2.64 26.95 21.56
C GLN A 287 4.16 26.93 21.73
N PRO A 288 4.77 27.96 22.39
CA PRO A 288 6.23 27.98 22.61
C PRO A 288 6.77 26.73 23.29
N SER A 289 6.05 26.22 24.32
CA SER A 289 6.45 25.01 25.04
C SER A 289 6.44 23.73 24.17
N ALA A 290 5.72 23.71 23.04
CA ALA A 290 5.76 22.63 22.08
C ALA A 290 6.91 22.82 21.11
N SER A 291 7.12 24.05 20.62
CA SER A 291 8.17 24.41 19.69
C SER A 291 9.55 24.11 20.25
N ASP A 292 9.84 24.51 21.48
CA ASP A 292 11.14 24.31 22.12
C ASP A 292 11.53 22.82 22.25
N VAL A 293 10.54 21.94 22.50
CA VAL A 293 10.82 20.50 22.57
C VAL A 293 10.83 19.86 21.18
N ALA A 294 10.09 20.40 20.22
CA ALA A 294 10.11 19.95 18.84
C ALA A 294 11.48 20.16 18.18
N VAL A 295 12.14 21.27 18.45
CA VAL A 295 13.53 21.51 18.01
C VAL A 295 14.47 20.40 18.51
N ARG A 296 14.37 20.02 19.79
CA ARG A 296 15.20 18.93 20.34
C ARG A 296 14.94 17.60 19.62
N SER A 297 13.69 17.33 19.26
CA SER A 297 13.32 16.14 18.50
C SER A 297 13.97 16.14 17.08
N GLY A 298 14.00 17.28 16.41
CA GLY A 298 14.67 17.43 15.12
C GLY A 298 16.19 17.33 15.19
N LEU A 299 16.79 17.77 16.31
CA LEU A 299 18.25 17.72 16.53
C LEU A 299 18.84 16.30 16.64
N VAL A 300 17.99 15.26 16.74
CA VAL A 300 18.42 13.86 16.60
C VAL A 300 19.12 13.64 15.26
N ALA A 301 18.77 14.38 14.22
CA ALA A 301 19.44 14.35 12.92
C ALA A 301 20.94 14.72 12.96
N LEU A 302 21.45 15.34 14.02
CA LEU A 302 22.87 15.57 14.23
C LEU A 302 23.64 14.31 14.66
N GLN A 303 22.94 13.30 15.19
CA GLN A 303 23.55 12.09 15.76
C GLN A 303 23.46 10.88 14.81
N VAL A 304 22.67 10.98 13.74
CA VAL A 304 22.38 9.90 12.81
C VAL A 304 22.29 10.42 11.37
N PRO A 305 22.54 9.60 10.36
CA PRO A 305 22.50 10.01 8.95
C PRO A 305 21.05 10.17 8.44
N THR A 306 20.22 10.90 9.18
CA THR A 306 18.81 11.17 8.82
C THR A 306 18.64 12.67 8.62
N ARG A 307 17.96 13.06 7.54
CA ARG A 307 17.66 14.46 7.23
C ARG A 307 16.29 14.86 7.79
N VAL A 308 16.18 16.06 8.34
CA VAL A 308 14.88 16.66 8.63
C VAL A 308 14.28 17.19 7.33
N ARG A 309 13.16 16.61 6.91
CA ARG A 309 12.44 17.00 5.70
C ARG A 309 11.73 18.34 5.87
N GLY A 310 11.21 18.59 7.06
CA GLY A 310 10.57 19.84 7.42
C GLY A 310 9.68 19.73 8.65
N VAL A 311 8.94 20.79 8.89
CA VAL A 311 8.07 20.98 10.06
C VAL A 311 6.61 21.06 9.61
N VAL A 312 5.72 20.42 10.35
CA VAL A 312 4.27 20.57 10.24
C VAL A 312 3.76 21.20 11.51
N GLU A 313 3.17 22.39 11.40
CA GLU A 313 2.48 23.03 12.52
C GLU A 313 1.01 22.62 12.50
N ASN A 314 0.60 21.85 13.48
CA ASN A 314 -0.78 21.41 13.68
C ASN A 314 -1.51 22.31 14.68
N MET A 315 -2.83 22.37 14.58
CA MET A 315 -3.67 23.23 15.44
C MET A 315 -3.27 24.71 15.34
N SER A 316 -2.91 25.16 14.14
CA SER A 316 -2.39 26.52 13.91
C SER A 316 -3.45 27.58 14.16
N TRP A 317 -4.71 27.29 13.84
CA TRP A 317 -5.85 28.16 14.11
C TRP A 317 -7.15 27.34 14.16
N TYR A 318 -8.21 28.00 14.60
CA TYR A 318 -9.57 27.50 14.56
C TYR A 318 -10.47 28.52 13.88
N ASP A 319 -11.12 28.12 12.80
CA ASP A 319 -12.10 28.96 12.09
C ASP A 319 -13.46 28.78 12.76
N HIS A 320 -14.01 29.86 13.33
CA HIS A 320 -15.32 29.89 13.95
C HIS A 320 -16.15 31.02 13.33
N GLN A 321 -17.22 30.67 12.63
CA GLN A 321 -17.99 31.61 11.82
C GLN A 321 -17.05 32.35 10.83
N ASP A 322 -16.96 33.67 10.91
CA ASP A 322 -16.08 34.51 10.10
C ASP A 322 -14.77 34.90 10.82
N GLU A 323 -14.50 34.31 11.98
CA GLU A 323 -13.32 34.62 12.79
C GLU A 323 -12.25 33.55 12.70
N HIS A 324 -11.01 33.98 12.49
CA HIS A 324 -9.82 33.16 12.48
C HIS A 324 -9.11 33.27 13.84
N LEU A 325 -9.24 32.24 14.68
CA LEU A 325 -8.80 32.27 16.09
C LEU A 325 -7.49 31.49 16.27
N GLU A 326 -6.44 32.16 16.67
CA GLU A 326 -5.15 31.58 17.03
C GLU A 326 -5.14 31.09 18.49
N ILE A 327 -5.94 30.06 18.80
CA ILE A 327 -6.18 29.56 20.18
C ILE A 327 -4.87 29.21 20.91
N PHE A 328 -3.89 28.68 20.18
CA PHE A 328 -2.60 28.26 20.71
C PHE A 328 -1.47 29.25 20.40
N GLY A 329 -1.79 30.46 19.96
CA GLY A 329 -0.84 31.43 19.43
C GLY A 329 -0.46 31.16 17.99
N SER A 330 0.62 31.77 17.52
CA SER A 330 1.08 31.67 16.13
C SER A 330 2.60 31.58 15.99
N GLY A 331 3.05 31.11 14.82
CA GLY A 331 4.46 31.12 14.42
C GLY A 331 5.36 30.10 15.13
N GLY A 332 4.81 29.14 15.87
CA GLY A 332 5.61 28.11 16.53
C GLY A 332 6.32 27.19 15.54
N GLY A 333 5.63 26.78 14.48
CA GLY A 333 6.21 25.95 13.42
C GLY A 333 7.33 26.66 12.67
N GLN A 334 7.14 27.94 12.34
CA GLN A 334 8.18 28.74 11.68
C GLN A 334 9.41 28.85 12.58
N ARG A 335 9.23 29.11 13.89
CA ARG A 335 10.34 29.15 14.85
C ARG A 335 11.11 27.83 14.88
N VAL A 336 10.43 26.68 14.88
CA VAL A 336 11.09 25.37 14.82
C VAL A 336 11.86 25.21 13.52
N SER A 337 11.28 25.60 12.37
CA SER A 337 11.89 25.59 11.05
C SER A 337 13.20 26.41 11.04
N ASP A 338 13.17 27.65 11.55
CA ASP A 338 14.32 28.56 11.58
C ASP A 338 15.45 28.02 12.48
N GLN A 339 15.11 27.56 13.69
CA GLN A 339 16.09 27.00 14.61
C GLN A 339 16.72 25.71 14.12
N LEU A 340 15.94 24.83 13.47
CA LEU A 340 16.48 23.61 12.86
C LEU A 340 17.34 23.94 11.63
N THR A 341 16.96 24.93 10.84
CA THR A 341 17.76 25.41 9.69
C THR A 341 19.13 25.91 10.18
N GLU A 342 19.14 26.74 11.21
CA GLU A 342 20.39 27.26 11.81
C GLU A 342 21.27 26.13 12.36
N ALA A 343 20.68 25.24 13.17
CA ALA A 343 21.42 24.20 13.87
C ALA A 343 21.94 23.09 12.93
N LEU A 344 21.20 22.76 11.88
CA LEU A 344 21.55 21.67 10.95
C LEU A 344 22.36 22.14 9.75
N GLY A 345 22.41 23.46 9.49
CA GLY A 345 23.18 24.04 8.40
C GLY A 345 22.59 23.82 6.99
N TYR A 346 21.31 23.42 6.91
CA TYR A 346 20.55 23.33 5.66
C TYR A 346 19.10 23.74 5.88
N GLN A 347 18.43 24.13 4.79
CA GLN A 347 17.02 24.58 4.85
C GLN A 347 16.10 23.47 5.36
N VAL A 348 15.39 23.75 6.45
CA VAL A 348 14.30 22.92 7.00
C VAL A 348 13.00 23.70 6.86
N PRO A 349 12.17 23.44 5.83
CA PRO A 349 11.00 24.25 5.55
C PRO A 349 9.84 23.98 6.53
N LEU A 350 8.99 24.99 6.75
CA LEU A 350 7.63 24.78 7.26
C LEU A 350 6.80 24.21 6.11
N LEU A 351 6.45 22.92 6.20
CA LEU A 351 5.79 22.15 5.12
C LEU A 351 4.29 22.46 5.06
N ALA A 352 3.66 22.60 6.20
CA ALA A 352 2.23 22.87 6.30
C ALA A 352 1.87 23.49 7.66
N GLN A 353 0.78 24.26 7.62
CA GLN A 353 0.03 24.70 8.80
C GLN A 353 -1.38 24.12 8.69
N LEU A 354 -1.80 23.34 9.69
CA LEU A 354 -3.06 22.62 9.71
C LEU A 354 -4.00 23.23 10.74
N PRO A 355 -5.27 23.46 10.40
CA PRO A 355 -6.23 24.03 11.35
C PRO A 355 -6.60 23.04 12.47
N LEU A 356 -7.00 23.58 13.60
CA LEU A 356 -7.74 22.83 14.62
C LEU A 356 -9.18 22.65 14.14
N GLN A 357 -9.60 21.42 13.89
CA GLN A 357 -10.97 21.10 13.46
C GLN A 357 -11.58 20.06 14.39
N PRO A 358 -12.74 20.33 15.01
CA PRO A 358 -13.46 19.35 15.84
C PRO A 358 -13.77 18.05 15.11
N GLU A 359 -13.98 18.14 13.80
CA GLU A 359 -14.27 17.01 12.91
C GLU A 359 -13.13 15.99 12.89
N VAL A 360 -11.88 16.43 12.99
CA VAL A 360 -10.70 15.53 13.04
C VAL A 360 -10.83 14.59 14.24
N ARG A 361 -11.32 15.09 15.39
CA ARG A 361 -11.55 14.27 16.57
C ARG A 361 -12.76 13.33 16.37
N THR A 362 -13.91 13.89 16.04
CA THR A 362 -15.17 13.13 16.00
C THR A 362 -15.16 12.06 14.90
N VAL A 363 -14.57 12.38 13.75
CA VAL A 363 -14.42 11.44 12.64
C VAL A 363 -13.33 10.42 12.93
N GLY A 364 -12.19 10.85 13.50
CA GLY A 364 -11.11 9.95 13.91
C GLY A 364 -11.54 8.95 15.00
N GLU A 365 -12.38 9.35 15.97
CA GLU A 365 -12.97 8.45 16.96
C GLU A 365 -13.90 7.39 16.31
N SER A 366 -14.46 7.67 15.14
CA SER A 366 -15.23 6.68 14.36
C SER A 366 -14.36 5.76 13.50
N GLY A 367 -13.03 5.92 13.52
CA GLY A 367 -12.08 5.12 12.76
C GLY A 367 -11.99 5.48 11.28
N ARG A 368 -12.39 6.70 10.92
CA ARG A 368 -12.23 7.24 9.57
C ARG A 368 -11.26 8.41 9.57
N PRO A 369 -10.25 8.44 8.67
CA PRO A 369 -9.42 9.62 8.45
C PRO A 369 -10.27 10.83 8.03
N ALA A 370 -10.02 11.99 8.66
CA ALA A 370 -10.86 13.17 8.45
C ALA A 370 -10.75 13.77 7.04
N VAL A 371 -9.73 13.41 6.30
CA VAL A 371 -9.49 13.81 4.90
C VAL A 371 -10.28 12.97 3.88
N LEU A 372 -10.96 11.91 4.33
CA LEU A 372 -11.71 11.01 3.46
C LEU A 372 -13.21 11.09 3.67
N LYS A 373 -13.96 10.96 2.58
CA LYS A 373 -15.39 10.67 2.58
C LYS A 373 -15.66 9.21 3.01
N PRO A 374 -16.90 8.86 3.37
CA PRO A 374 -17.25 7.47 3.74
C PRO A 374 -16.94 6.42 2.67
N ASP A 375 -16.87 6.79 1.41
CA ASP A 375 -16.53 5.91 0.29
C ASP A 375 -15.02 5.74 0.07
N GLY A 376 -14.19 6.39 0.89
CA GLY A 376 -12.73 6.35 0.80
C GLY A 376 -12.12 7.36 -0.19
N SER A 377 -12.93 8.13 -0.91
CA SER A 377 -12.43 9.22 -1.75
C SER A 377 -11.99 10.43 -0.91
N LEU A 378 -11.12 11.28 -1.47
CA LEU A 378 -10.70 12.52 -0.80
C LEU A 378 -11.90 13.44 -0.58
N ASP A 379 -11.94 14.05 0.60
CA ASP A 379 -12.90 15.10 0.94
C ASP A 379 -12.54 16.42 0.23
N ASP A 380 -13.55 17.29 0.02
CA ASP A 380 -13.36 18.60 -0.63
C ASP A 380 -13.05 19.72 0.37
N SER A 381 -12.84 19.39 1.65
CA SER A 381 -12.55 20.33 2.74
C SER A 381 -11.19 21.04 2.58
N ASP A 382 -11.03 22.18 3.24
CA ASP A 382 -9.73 22.87 3.30
C ASP A 382 -8.65 21.99 3.92
N LEU A 383 -9.01 21.23 4.95
CA LEU A 383 -8.11 20.28 5.60
C LEU A 383 -7.58 19.23 4.59
N ALA A 384 -8.47 18.62 3.80
CA ALA A 384 -8.06 17.62 2.81
C ALA A 384 -7.14 18.23 1.74
N ARG A 385 -7.41 19.44 1.27
CA ARG A 385 -6.52 20.15 0.33
C ARG A 385 -5.14 20.38 0.90
N ARG A 386 -5.03 20.80 2.17
CA ARG A 386 -3.73 20.98 2.86
C ARG A 386 -2.94 19.70 2.99
N PHE A 387 -3.61 18.58 3.28
CA PHE A 387 -2.95 17.27 3.30
C PHE A 387 -2.52 16.81 1.89
N VAL A 388 -3.27 17.13 0.85
CA VAL A 388 -2.87 16.88 -0.55
C VAL A 388 -1.61 17.65 -0.91
N ASP A 389 -1.52 18.93 -0.53
CA ASP A 389 -0.36 19.76 -0.78
C ASP A 389 0.86 19.28 0.01
N LEU A 390 0.66 18.90 1.29
CA LEU A 390 1.70 18.28 2.10
C LEU A 390 2.20 16.97 1.49
N ALA A 391 1.29 16.08 1.08
CA ALA A 391 1.62 14.81 0.44
C ALA A 391 2.44 15.02 -0.86
N ARG A 392 2.01 15.93 -1.72
CA ARG A 392 2.74 16.28 -2.96
C ARG A 392 4.13 16.85 -2.67
N THR A 393 4.24 17.73 -1.66
CA THR A 393 5.52 18.31 -1.24
C THR A 393 6.47 17.23 -0.71
N LEU A 394 5.96 16.30 0.09
CA LEU A 394 6.76 15.19 0.59
C LEU A 394 7.20 14.26 -0.54
N MET A 395 6.33 13.94 -1.48
CA MET A 395 6.62 13.02 -2.59
C MET A 395 7.45 13.67 -3.71
N SER A 396 7.57 14.99 -3.76
CA SER A 396 8.47 15.67 -4.71
C SER A 396 9.94 15.32 -4.43
N ALA A 397 10.75 15.29 -5.49
CA ALA A 397 12.20 15.08 -5.36
C ALA A 397 12.79 16.14 -4.41
N THR A 398 13.69 15.70 -3.54
CA THR A 398 14.49 16.62 -2.72
C THR A 398 15.50 17.30 -3.62
N SER A 399 15.39 18.61 -3.79
CA SER A 399 16.40 19.43 -4.48
C SER A 399 17.69 19.52 -3.68
#